data_ac5e91aa1a8a3b87cbdabf196668134d
#
_entry.id   ac5e91aa1a8a3b87cbdabf196668134d
#
_cell.length_a   1.000
_cell.length_b   1.000
_cell.length_c   1.000
_cell.angle_alpha   90.00
_cell.angle_beta   90.00
_cell.angle_gamma   90.00
#
_symmetry.space_group_name_H-M   'P 1'
#
loop_
_entity.id
_entity.type
_entity.pdbx_description
1 polymer ?
#
loop_
_entity_poly.entity_id
_entity_poly.type
_entity_poly.pdbx_seq_one_letter_code
_entity_poly.pdbx_strand_id
1 'polypeptide(L)'
;EESHFNNKEKKDFWRLSCQVPVKSDMKITIPEEVFGVKKWETTVRSNDNVATFIKELVLELPEGEDVGFEAGGYVQMEIPPYQADYKDFYIQDEYKSDWDRFEVFNNVSTVKEEVIRAYSMANYPEEKGIMKFNIRIASPPPGMSVPPGEASSYLFNLKAGDKLTIFGPFGEFKAKKTNAGRNTCQNGWL
;
A
#
# COMPACT_ATOMS: atom_id res chain seq x y z
N GLU A 1 7.45 -10.62 21.28
CA GLU A 1 7.79 -11.65 20.26
C GLU A 1 6.90 -12.90 20.35
N GLU A 2 6.54 -13.37 21.53
CA GLU A 2 5.84 -14.66 21.71
C GLU A 2 4.45 -14.73 21.05
N SER A 3 3.79 -13.61 20.88
CA SER A 3 2.48 -13.53 20.22
C SER A 3 2.54 -13.72 18.69
N HIS A 4 3.70 -13.60 18.08
CA HIS A 4 3.89 -13.68 16.63
C HIS A 4 4.25 -15.09 16.12
N PHE A 5 4.50 -16.04 17.04
CA PHE A 5 4.95 -17.38 16.68
C PHE A 5 4.02 -18.44 17.26
N ASN A 6 3.74 -19.47 16.47
CA ASN A 6 3.07 -20.67 16.95
C ASN A 6 4.01 -21.54 17.82
N ASN A 7 3.45 -22.57 18.48
CA ASN A 7 4.21 -23.40 19.41
C ASN A 7 5.36 -24.19 18.76
N LYS A 8 5.26 -24.52 17.47
CA LYS A 8 6.32 -25.20 16.73
C LYS A 8 7.46 -24.23 16.42
N GLU A 9 7.16 -23.08 15.89
CA GLU A 9 8.13 -22.03 15.58
C GLU A 9 8.91 -21.57 16.82
N LYS A 10 8.23 -21.49 17.98
CA LYS A 10 8.90 -21.20 19.26
C LYS A 10 9.90 -22.28 19.66
N LYS A 11 9.55 -23.55 19.45
CA LYS A 11 10.46 -24.69 19.71
C LYS A 11 11.63 -24.73 18.74
N ASP A 12 11.41 -24.30 17.49
CA ASP A 12 12.44 -24.21 16.45
C ASP A 12 13.26 -22.90 16.54
N PHE A 13 13.12 -22.16 17.66
CA PHE A 13 13.87 -20.93 17.98
C PHE A 13 13.71 -19.79 16.96
N TRP A 14 12.56 -19.70 16.30
CA TRP A 14 12.25 -18.57 15.40
C TRP A 14 12.28 -17.25 16.16
N ARG A 15 12.77 -16.20 15.50
CA ARG A 15 12.87 -14.83 16.03
C ARG A 15 12.46 -13.84 14.94
N LEU A 16 11.90 -12.72 15.37
CA LEU A 16 11.68 -11.59 14.47
C LEU A 16 13.02 -10.95 14.14
N SER A 17 13.39 -10.88 12.87
CA SER A 17 14.67 -10.32 12.43
C SER A 17 14.91 -8.89 12.91
N CYS A 18 13.85 -8.07 12.98
CA CYS A 18 13.91 -6.70 13.49
C CYS A 18 14.20 -6.61 15.00
N GLN A 19 14.09 -7.72 15.74
CA GLN A 19 14.36 -7.81 17.19
C GLN A 19 15.67 -8.51 17.52
N VAL A 20 16.41 -8.99 16.53
CA VAL A 20 17.68 -9.69 16.72
C VAL A 20 18.83 -8.69 16.71
N PRO A 21 19.49 -8.42 17.86
CA PRO A 21 20.69 -7.59 17.88
C PRO A 21 21.86 -8.31 17.24
N VAL A 22 22.59 -7.63 16.36
CA VAL A 22 23.84 -8.15 15.77
C VAL A 22 24.96 -8.04 16.82
N LYS A 23 25.41 -9.18 17.35
CA LYS A 23 26.45 -9.25 18.39
C LYS A 23 27.74 -9.91 17.93
N SER A 24 27.72 -10.56 16.79
CA SER A 24 28.86 -11.26 16.17
C SER A 24 28.56 -11.45 14.68
N ASP A 25 29.51 -12.01 13.94
CA ASP A 25 29.31 -12.41 12.57
C ASP A 25 28.13 -13.37 12.46
N MET A 26 27.24 -13.12 11.50
CA MET A 26 26.08 -13.98 11.25
C MET A 26 25.92 -14.25 9.76
N LYS A 27 25.37 -15.41 9.45
CA LYS A 27 24.96 -15.75 8.10
C LYS A 27 23.45 -15.50 7.96
N ILE A 28 23.08 -14.68 6.98
CA ILE A 28 21.69 -14.41 6.65
C ILE A 28 21.39 -15.08 5.32
N THR A 29 20.31 -15.86 5.26
CA THR A 29 19.77 -16.38 4.02
C THR A 29 18.56 -15.55 3.66
N ILE A 30 18.60 -14.90 2.50
CA ILE A 30 17.50 -14.09 1.96
C ILE A 30 16.87 -14.90 0.84
N PRO A 31 15.54 -15.08 0.82
CA PRO A 31 14.84 -15.75 -0.29
C PRO A 31 15.13 -15.06 -1.63
N GLU A 32 15.25 -15.86 -2.71
CA GLU A 32 15.55 -15.33 -4.05
C GLU A 32 14.50 -14.33 -4.55
N GLU A 33 13.25 -14.48 -4.12
CA GLU A 33 12.14 -13.59 -4.48
C GLU A 33 12.39 -12.14 -4.06
N VAL A 34 13.19 -11.93 -3.00
CA VAL A 34 13.56 -10.57 -2.53
C VAL A 34 14.51 -9.89 -3.52
N PHE A 35 15.30 -10.65 -4.27
CA PHE A 35 16.22 -10.11 -5.28
C PHE A 35 15.53 -9.80 -6.63
N GLY A 36 14.33 -10.32 -6.84
CA GLY A 36 13.52 -10.03 -8.03
C GLY A 36 12.72 -8.73 -7.97
N VAL A 37 12.87 -7.95 -6.90
CA VAL A 37 12.15 -6.68 -6.73
C VAL A 37 12.66 -5.66 -7.75
N LYS A 38 11.75 -5.20 -8.59
CA LYS A 38 12.00 -4.11 -9.52
C LYS A 38 11.48 -2.78 -8.96
N LYS A 39 12.05 -1.69 -9.44
CA LYS A 39 11.60 -0.31 -9.18
C LYS A 39 11.09 0.29 -10.48
N TRP A 40 9.89 0.90 -10.43
CA TRP A 40 9.33 1.61 -11.57
C TRP A 40 8.95 3.04 -11.18
N GLU A 41 9.23 3.98 -12.05
CA GLU A 41 8.61 5.29 -12.03
C GLU A 41 7.34 5.21 -12.89
N THR A 42 6.18 5.24 -12.23
CA THR A 42 4.88 5.16 -12.88
C THR A 42 4.27 6.54 -13.10
N THR A 43 3.27 6.61 -13.98
CA THR A 43 2.50 7.84 -14.20
C THR A 43 1.06 7.61 -13.72
N VAL A 44 0.53 8.56 -12.96
CA VAL A 44 -0.89 8.54 -12.57
C VAL A 44 -1.74 8.74 -13.80
N ARG A 45 -2.57 7.75 -14.13
CA ARG A 45 -3.56 7.81 -15.20
C ARG A 45 -4.85 8.49 -14.72
N SER A 46 -5.33 8.07 -13.54
CA SER A 46 -6.52 8.62 -12.89
C SER A 46 -6.46 8.40 -11.40
N ASN A 47 -7.21 9.22 -10.64
CA ASN A 47 -7.31 9.11 -9.19
C ASN A 47 -8.68 9.65 -8.76
N ASP A 48 -9.72 8.84 -8.96
CA ASP A 48 -11.11 9.23 -8.83
C ASP A 48 -11.77 8.59 -7.60
N ASN A 49 -12.71 9.29 -6.99
CA ASN A 49 -13.48 8.74 -5.89
C ASN A 49 -14.35 7.56 -6.39
N VAL A 50 -14.27 6.45 -5.68
CA VAL A 50 -15.17 5.28 -5.83
C VAL A 50 -16.09 5.13 -4.62
N ALA A 51 -15.79 5.87 -3.55
CA ALA A 51 -16.63 6.06 -2.38
C ALA A 51 -16.19 7.34 -1.67
N THR A 52 -16.97 7.80 -0.68
CA THR A 52 -16.75 9.06 0.04
C THR A 52 -15.30 9.27 0.49
N PHE A 53 -14.67 8.22 1.02
CA PHE A 53 -13.30 8.27 1.58
C PHE A 53 -12.34 7.31 0.87
N ILE A 54 -12.68 6.84 -0.33
CA ILE A 54 -11.85 5.91 -1.10
C ILE A 54 -11.72 6.42 -2.54
N LYS A 55 -10.49 6.47 -3.03
CA LYS A 55 -10.19 6.69 -4.45
C LYS A 55 -9.61 5.43 -5.08
N GLU A 56 -9.96 5.19 -6.34
CA GLU A 56 -9.23 4.28 -7.20
C GLU A 56 -8.09 5.04 -7.87
N LEU A 57 -6.86 4.73 -7.45
CA LEU A 57 -5.63 5.23 -8.08
C LEU A 57 -5.23 4.26 -9.17
N VAL A 58 -5.15 4.72 -10.40
CA VAL A 58 -4.68 3.96 -11.56
C VAL A 58 -3.32 4.48 -11.99
N LEU A 59 -2.32 3.62 -11.96
CA LEU A 59 -0.97 3.91 -12.40
C LEU A 59 -0.69 3.24 -13.74
N GLU A 60 -0.02 3.95 -14.64
CA GLU A 60 0.54 3.42 -15.88
C GLU A 60 2.02 3.08 -15.67
N LEU A 61 2.41 1.88 -16.07
CA LEU A 61 3.80 1.45 -16.12
C LEU A 61 4.50 2.06 -17.35
N PRO A 62 5.84 2.17 -17.34
CA PRO A 62 6.61 2.49 -18.53
C PRO A 62 6.27 1.52 -19.66
N GLU A 63 6.38 2.01 -20.90
CA GLU A 63 6.06 1.23 -22.11
C GLU A 63 6.83 -0.10 -22.14
N GLY A 64 6.10 -1.21 -22.36
CA GLY A 64 6.68 -2.55 -22.43
C GLY A 64 6.95 -3.21 -21.08
N GLU A 65 6.73 -2.52 -19.96
CA GLU A 65 6.88 -3.09 -18.61
C GLU A 65 5.57 -3.73 -18.11
N ASP A 66 5.75 -4.76 -17.30
CA ASP A 66 4.66 -5.45 -16.59
C ASP A 66 5.15 -5.91 -15.22
N VAL A 67 4.28 -5.78 -14.22
CA VAL A 67 4.62 -6.16 -12.83
C VAL A 67 4.48 -7.65 -12.58
N GLY A 68 3.90 -8.44 -13.43
CA GLY A 68 3.87 -9.90 -13.29
C GLY A 68 3.49 -10.39 -11.89
N PHE A 69 2.36 -9.95 -11.33
CA PHE A 69 1.92 -10.31 -9.99
C PHE A 69 0.83 -11.39 -9.99
N GLU A 70 0.60 -12.01 -8.83
CA GLU A 70 -0.55 -12.86 -8.56
C GLU A 70 -1.57 -12.13 -7.67
N ALA A 71 -2.86 -12.50 -7.78
CA ALA A 71 -3.92 -11.93 -6.92
C ALA A 71 -3.58 -12.09 -5.43
N GLY A 72 -3.63 -11.00 -4.68
CA GLY A 72 -3.19 -10.91 -3.28
C GLY A 72 -1.79 -10.31 -3.10
N GLY A 73 -1.07 -10.05 -4.20
CA GLY A 73 0.19 -9.32 -4.18
C GLY A 73 0.04 -7.84 -3.83
N TYR A 74 1.13 -7.22 -3.43
CA TYR A 74 1.20 -5.80 -3.13
C TYR A 74 2.49 -5.18 -3.70
N VAL A 75 2.51 -3.87 -3.78
CA VAL A 75 3.72 -3.08 -4.03
C VAL A 75 4.00 -2.16 -2.86
N GLN A 76 5.24 -1.72 -2.74
CA GLN A 76 5.61 -0.61 -1.88
C GLN A 76 5.62 0.66 -2.72
N MET A 77 5.07 1.74 -2.17
CA MET A 77 5.03 3.07 -2.77
C MET A 77 5.95 4.01 -2.00
N GLU A 78 6.79 4.73 -2.72
CA GLU A 78 7.70 5.73 -2.17
C GLU A 78 6.98 7.09 -2.11
N ILE A 79 6.83 7.60 -0.92
CA ILE A 79 6.19 8.88 -0.64
C ILE A 79 7.28 9.89 -0.32
N PRO A 80 7.53 10.86 -1.19
CA PRO A 80 8.54 11.89 -0.94
C PRO A 80 8.11 12.84 0.17
N PRO A 81 9.02 13.66 0.71
CA PRO A 81 8.64 14.78 1.56
C PRO A 81 7.62 15.68 0.85
N TYR A 82 6.54 16.03 1.55
CA TYR A 82 5.48 16.87 1.00
C TYR A 82 4.71 17.61 2.09
N GLN A 83 3.94 18.61 1.69
CA GLN A 83 2.88 19.20 2.48
C GLN A 83 1.64 19.33 1.60
N ALA A 84 0.48 18.93 2.12
CA ALA A 84 -0.80 19.02 1.42
C ALA A 84 -1.90 19.48 2.37
N ASP A 85 -2.62 20.53 1.97
CA ASP A 85 -3.86 20.94 2.60
C ASP A 85 -5.02 20.16 1.96
N TYR A 86 -5.89 19.57 2.75
CA TYR A 86 -7.00 18.78 2.24
C TYR A 86 -8.04 19.62 1.50
N LYS A 87 -8.04 20.94 1.70
CA LYS A 87 -8.87 21.88 0.91
C LYS A 87 -8.52 21.89 -0.57
N ASP A 88 -7.27 21.53 -0.90
CA ASP A 88 -6.77 21.47 -2.28
C ASP A 88 -7.05 20.12 -2.96
N PHE A 89 -7.60 19.16 -2.22
CA PHE A 89 -7.92 17.84 -2.77
C PHE A 89 -9.11 17.93 -3.71
N TYR A 90 -8.95 17.35 -4.88
CA TYR A 90 -10.08 17.14 -5.79
C TYR A 90 -10.99 16.05 -5.23
N ILE A 91 -12.19 16.43 -4.81
CA ILE A 91 -13.25 15.54 -4.35
C ILE A 91 -14.46 15.76 -5.24
N GLN A 92 -15.05 14.68 -5.75
CA GLN A 92 -16.25 14.74 -6.56
C GLN A 92 -17.41 15.34 -5.75
N ASP A 93 -18.27 16.13 -6.41
CA ASP A 93 -19.29 16.94 -5.74
C ASP A 93 -20.24 16.12 -4.86
N GLU A 94 -20.57 14.90 -5.28
CA GLU A 94 -21.45 14.00 -4.52
C GLU A 94 -20.91 13.60 -3.15
N TYR A 95 -19.58 13.68 -2.94
CA TYR A 95 -18.93 13.29 -1.68
C TYR A 95 -18.55 14.49 -0.79
N LYS A 96 -18.59 15.72 -1.31
CA LYS A 96 -18.13 16.91 -0.58
C LYS A 96 -18.91 17.16 0.71
N SER A 97 -20.22 16.93 0.70
CA SER A 97 -21.06 17.13 1.89
C SER A 97 -20.65 16.27 3.08
N ASP A 98 -20.20 15.04 2.84
CA ASP A 98 -19.68 14.19 3.91
C ASP A 98 -18.29 14.66 4.37
N TRP A 99 -17.45 15.12 3.45
CA TRP A 99 -16.14 15.69 3.80
C TRP A 99 -16.27 16.93 4.70
N ASP A 100 -17.26 17.79 4.42
CA ASP A 100 -17.60 18.93 5.30
C ASP A 100 -18.15 18.48 6.63
N ARG A 101 -19.10 17.53 6.63
CA ARG A 101 -19.75 17.00 7.83
C ARG A 101 -18.77 16.36 8.81
N PHE A 102 -17.76 15.66 8.29
CA PHE A 102 -16.73 15.02 9.11
C PHE A 102 -15.48 15.89 9.26
N GLU A 103 -15.54 17.15 8.88
CA GLU A 103 -14.45 18.13 8.99
C GLU A 103 -13.12 17.70 8.34
N VAL A 104 -13.20 16.82 7.32
CA VAL A 104 -12.03 16.22 6.69
C VAL A 104 -11.18 17.27 5.98
N PHE A 105 -11.80 18.29 5.38
CA PHE A 105 -11.11 19.40 4.72
C PHE A 105 -10.24 20.26 5.67
N ASN A 106 -10.44 20.16 6.98
CA ASN A 106 -9.68 20.95 7.96
C ASN A 106 -8.29 20.38 8.26
N ASN A 107 -7.89 19.30 7.59
CA ASN A 107 -6.63 18.65 7.86
C ASN A 107 -5.51 19.14 6.92
N VAL A 108 -4.30 19.11 7.45
CA VAL A 108 -3.05 19.32 6.71
C VAL A 108 -2.13 18.15 7.00
N SER A 109 -1.63 17.51 5.96
CA SER A 109 -0.61 16.47 6.10
C SER A 109 0.75 17.01 5.73
N THR A 110 1.74 16.73 6.57
CA THR A 110 3.14 17.15 6.35
C THR A 110 4.06 15.96 6.60
N VAL A 111 4.86 15.62 5.62
CA VAL A 111 5.87 14.56 5.68
C VAL A 111 7.23 15.19 5.39
N LYS A 112 8.17 15.05 6.31
CA LYS A 112 9.50 15.69 6.25
C LYS A 112 10.57 14.79 5.65
N GLU A 113 10.39 13.49 5.76
CA GLU A 113 11.32 12.47 5.27
C GLU A 113 10.55 11.47 4.41
N GLU A 114 11.25 10.84 3.49
CA GLU A 114 10.67 9.81 2.63
C GLU A 114 10.03 8.68 3.46
N VAL A 115 8.86 8.26 3.05
CA VAL A 115 8.09 7.19 3.70
C VAL A 115 7.73 6.13 2.67
N ILE A 116 7.93 4.87 3.00
CA ILE A 116 7.54 3.74 2.16
C ILE A 116 6.37 3.00 2.81
N ARG A 117 5.30 2.75 2.03
CA ARG A 117 4.12 2.02 2.51
C ARG A 117 3.65 0.99 1.48
N ALA A 118 3.15 -0.12 1.98
CA ALA A 118 2.63 -1.21 1.17
C ALA A 118 1.16 -0.99 0.81
N TYR A 119 0.82 -1.25 -0.47
CA TYR A 119 -0.54 -1.20 -0.99
C TYR A 119 -0.83 -2.43 -1.86
N SER A 120 -1.92 -3.14 -1.54
CA SER A 120 -2.36 -4.29 -2.32
C SER A 120 -2.93 -3.85 -3.66
N MET A 121 -2.61 -4.59 -4.71
CA MET A 121 -3.16 -4.38 -6.04
C MET A 121 -4.63 -4.76 -6.09
N ALA A 122 -5.45 -3.90 -6.69
CA ALA A 122 -6.89 -4.08 -6.81
C ALA A 122 -7.33 -4.58 -8.19
N ASN A 123 -6.47 -4.48 -9.21
CA ASN A 123 -6.72 -5.07 -10.53
C ASN A 123 -6.37 -6.57 -10.55
N TYR A 124 -6.84 -7.27 -11.56
CA TYR A 124 -6.44 -8.67 -11.77
C TYR A 124 -5.20 -8.75 -12.69
N PRO A 125 -4.42 -9.85 -12.60
CA PRO A 125 -3.10 -9.94 -13.24
C PRO A 125 -3.08 -9.84 -14.76
N GLU A 126 -4.22 -10.07 -15.42
CA GLU A 126 -4.36 -9.98 -16.87
C GLU A 126 -4.50 -8.55 -17.39
N GLU A 127 -4.78 -7.57 -16.54
CA GLU A 127 -4.75 -6.14 -16.89
C GLU A 127 -3.30 -5.66 -16.97
N LYS A 128 -2.72 -5.70 -18.17
CA LYS A 128 -1.30 -5.40 -18.40
C LYS A 128 -1.04 -3.90 -18.55
N GLY A 129 0.17 -3.48 -18.17
CA GLY A 129 0.64 -2.10 -18.31
C GLY A 129 0.02 -1.10 -17.32
N ILE A 130 -0.90 -1.54 -16.46
CA ILE A 130 -1.52 -0.71 -15.44
C ILE A 130 -1.56 -1.41 -14.09
N MET A 131 -1.66 -0.61 -13.04
CA MET A 131 -1.90 -1.06 -11.68
C MET A 131 -2.98 -0.21 -11.03
N LYS A 132 -3.92 -0.85 -10.34
CA LYS A 132 -5.02 -0.17 -9.64
C LYS A 132 -4.91 -0.39 -8.14
N PHE A 133 -5.25 0.63 -7.38
CA PHE A 133 -5.22 0.61 -5.92
C PHE A 133 -6.44 1.32 -5.37
N ASN A 134 -7.09 0.74 -4.38
CA ASN A 134 -8.13 1.40 -3.60
C ASN A 134 -7.50 2.09 -2.39
N ILE A 135 -7.35 3.40 -2.48
CA ILE A 135 -6.72 4.22 -1.44
C ILE A 135 -7.81 4.79 -0.53
N ARG A 136 -7.84 4.35 0.71
CA ARG A 136 -8.68 4.95 1.74
C ARG A 136 -7.92 6.08 2.43
N ILE A 137 -8.52 7.27 2.50
CA ILE A 137 -7.94 8.38 3.26
C ILE A 137 -7.96 8.06 4.76
N ALA A 138 -6.83 8.21 5.41
CA ALA A 138 -6.70 8.08 6.87
C ALA A 138 -6.75 9.47 7.50
N SER A 139 -7.96 10.04 7.58
CA SER A 139 -8.20 11.31 8.26
C SER A 139 -8.40 11.11 9.76
N PRO A 140 -7.96 12.05 10.61
CA PRO A 140 -8.30 12.06 12.02
C PRO A 140 -9.82 12.07 12.22
N PRO A 141 -10.34 11.35 13.22
CA PRO A 141 -11.73 11.55 13.64
C PRO A 141 -11.97 12.97 14.12
N PRO A 142 -13.17 13.55 13.92
CA PRO A 142 -13.51 14.89 14.41
C PRO A 142 -13.17 15.07 15.90
N GLY A 143 -12.52 16.16 16.25
CA GLY A 143 -12.13 16.47 17.62
C GLY A 143 -10.92 15.71 18.17
N MET A 144 -10.28 14.84 17.40
CA MET A 144 -9.05 14.16 17.80
C MET A 144 -7.81 14.87 17.24
N SER A 145 -6.82 15.10 18.11
CA SER A 145 -5.51 15.67 17.73
C SER A 145 -4.52 14.55 17.38
N VAL A 146 -4.79 13.83 16.29
CA VAL A 146 -3.86 12.86 15.72
C VAL A 146 -3.50 13.31 14.30
N PRO A 147 -2.27 13.07 13.83
CA PRO A 147 -1.90 13.45 12.46
C PRO A 147 -2.68 12.64 11.43
N PRO A 148 -2.97 13.22 10.24
CA PRO A 148 -3.46 12.47 9.09
C PRO A 148 -2.46 11.40 8.63
N GLY A 149 -2.96 10.37 7.94
CA GLY A 149 -2.11 9.32 7.39
C GLY A 149 -1.17 9.86 6.31
N GLU A 150 0.13 9.70 6.52
CA GLU A 150 1.19 10.25 5.67
C GLU A 150 1.06 9.81 4.19
N ALA A 151 1.03 8.51 3.95
CA ALA A 151 0.98 7.98 2.59
C ALA A 151 -0.40 8.17 1.94
N SER A 152 -1.48 7.89 2.68
CA SER A 152 -2.84 8.02 2.13
C SER A 152 -3.17 9.44 1.72
N SER A 153 -2.69 10.45 2.45
CA SER A 153 -2.88 11.86 2.11
C SER A 153 -2.16 12.25 0.81
N TYR A 154 -0.91 11.80 0.68
CA TYR A 154 -0.14 12.03 -0.55
C TYR A 154 -0.84 11.39 -1.76
N LEU A 155 -1.13 10.09 -1.66
CA LEU A 155 -1.74 9.34 -2.75
C LEU A 155 -3.13 9.87 -3.13
N PHE A 156 -3.90 10.34 -2.13
CA PHE A 156 -5.24 10.91 -2.37
C PHE A 156 -5.18 12.24 -3.13
N ASN A 157 -4.08 13.00 -3.00
CA ASN A 157 -3.86 14.29 -3.66
C ASN A 157 -3.27 14.17 -5.08
N LEU A 158 -2.76 13.00 -5.47
CA LEU A 158 -2.17 12.81 -6.80
C LEU A 158 -3.18 13.10 -7.90
N LYS A 159 -2.69 13.66 -9.02
CA LYS A 159 -3.48 14.03 -10.19
C LYS A 159 -2.95 13.28 -11.41
N ALA A 160 -3.79 13.16 -12.43
CA ALA A 160 -3.36 12.58 -13.72
C ALA A 160 -2.11 13.29 -14.26
N GLY A 161 -1.11 12.51 -14.64
CA GLY A 161 0.20 12.99 -15.09
C GLY A 161 1.28 13.04 -14.00
N ASP A 162 0.94 13.00 -12.72
CA ASP A 162 1.91 12.93 -11.64
C ASP A 162 2.73 11.63 -11.70
N LYS A 163 3.92 11.67 -11.12
CA LYS A 163 4.81 10.50 -11.04
C LYS A 163 4.75 9.88 -9.66
N LEU A 164 4.82 8.56 -9.62
CA LEU A 164 4.90 7.79 -8.38
C LEU A 164 5.89 6.65 -8.56
N THR A 165 6.83 6.54 -7.64
CA THR A 165 7.77 5.43 -7.60
C THR A 165 7.18 4.26 -6.81
N ILE A 166 7.25 3.07 -7.39
CA ILE A 166 6.81 1.83 -6.76
C ILE A 166 7.88 0.76 -6.85
N PHE A 167 7.84 -0.18 -5.91
CA PHE A 167 8.70 -1.36 -5.87
C PHE A 167 7.84 -2.61 -5.73
N GLY A 168 8.24 -3.69 -6.37
CA GLY A 168 7.53 -4.95 -6.21
C GLY A 168 7.79 -5.97 -7.32
N PRO A 169 6.85 -6.90 -7.51
CA PRO A 169 5.74 -7.22 -6.60
C PRO A 169 6.21 -7.95 -5.34
N PHE A 170 5.42 -7.85 -4.28
CA PHE A 170 5.59 -8.59 -3.04
C PHE A 170 4.33 -9.37 -2.67
N GLY A 171 4.44 -10.27 -1.70
CA GLY A 171 3.31 -10.92 -1.03
C GLY A 171 3.25 -12.41 -1.26
N GLU A 172 3.00 -13.11 -0.15
CA GLU A 172 2.76 -14.55 -0.11
C GLU A 172 1.29 -14.90 0.15
N PHE A 173 0.44 -13.87 0.30
CA PHE A 173 -1.00 -14.05 0.48
C PHE A 173 -1.65 -14.34 -0.86
N LYS A 174 -1.69 -15.63 -1.23
CA LYS A 174 -2.20 -16.10 -2.52
C LYS A 174 -3.42 -16.98 -2.33
N ALA A 175 -4.34 -16.92 -3.30
CA ALA A 175 -5.44 -17.85 -3.35
C ALA A 175 -4.91 -19.26 -3.65
N LYS A 176 -5.16 -20.23 -2.77
CA LYS A 176 -4.85 -21.62 -3.06
C LYS A 176 -5.80 -22.19 -4.12
N LYS A 177 -5.25 -22.73 -5.18
CA LYS A 177 -6.01 -23.61 -6.09
C LYS A 177 -6.30 -24.91 -5.35
N THR A 178 -7.52 -25.11 -4.92
CA THR A 178 -7.97 -26.38 -4.34
C THR A 178 -8.65 -27.21 -5.42
N ASN A 179 -8.44 -28.53 -5.41
CA ASN A 179 -9.13 -29.47 -6.31
C ASN A 179 -10.66 -29.50 -6.12
N ALA A 180 -11.19 -28.79 -5.14
CA ALA A 180 -12.62 -28.71 -4.81
C ALA A 180 -13.35 -27.53 -5.47
N GLY A 181 -12.73 -26.79 -6.40
CA GLY A 181 -13.35 -25.67 -7.10
C GLY A 181 -13.65 -24.45 -6.21
N ARG A 182 -13.13 -24.41 -4.97
CA ARG A 182 -13.20 -23.27 -4.07
C ARG A 182 -11.81 -22.69 -3.85
N ASN A 183 -11.65 -21.40 -4.09
CA ASN A 183 -10.43 -20.69 -3.72
C ASN A 183 -10.51 -20.33 -2.24
N THR A 184 -9.56 -20.82 -1.44
CA THR A 184 -9.40 -20.41 -0.04
C THR A 184 -8.15 -19.54 0.10
N CYS A 185 -8.28 -18.36 0.73
CA CYS A 185 -7.11 -17.55 1.07
C CYS A 185 -6.32 -18.24 2.18
N GLN A 186 -5.01 -18.37 2.01
CA GLN A 186 -4.10 -18.77 3.10
C GLN A 186 -3.57 -17.54 3.80
N ASN A 187 -3.46 -17.63 5.14
CA ASN A 187 -3.01 -16.57 6.06
C ASN A 187 -4.00 -15.42 6.18
N GLY A 188 -5.20 -15.75 6.73
CA GLY A 188 -6.11 -14.71 7.18
C GLY A 188 -5.50 -13.89 8.32
N TRP A 189 -5.47 -12.59 8.16
CA TRP A 189 -5.42 -11.67 9.27
C TRP A 189 -6.82 -11.60 9.89
N LEU A 190 -6.95 -12.10 11.10
CA LEU A 190 -8.01 -11.70 12.04
C LEU A 190 -7.44 -10.60 12.92
#